data_5074e56b1037c4e294e2362681262b51
#
_entry.id   5074e56b1037c4e294e2362681262b51
#
_cell.length_a   1.000
_cell.length_b   1.000
_cell.length_c   1.000
_cell.angle_alpha   90.00
_cell.angle_beta   90.00
_cell.angle_gamma   90.00
#
_symmetry.space_group_name_H-M   'P 1'
#
loop_
_entity.id
_entity.type
_entity.pdbx_description
1 polymer ?
#
loop_
_entity_poly.entity_id
_entity_poly.type
_entity_poly.pdbx_seq_one_letter_code
_entity_poly.pdbx_strand_id
1 'polypeptide(L)'
;MNKIIDIKTMEEYKIWVLFHDGYTKVIDLRNLIGKGISKELLDINYFKLVKIDNGGGIEWPNGFDFCPNYLRDFVQEEILT
;
A
#
# COMPACT_ATOMS: atom_id res chain seq x y z
N MET A 1 -5.38 -2.43 17.19
CA MET A 1 -5.44 -3.01 15.83
C MET A 1 -5.29 -1.90 14.80
N ASN A 2 -4.44 -2.07 13.80
CA ASN A 2 -4.07 -1.00 12.87
C ASN A 2 -4.92 -1.02 11.60
N LYS A 3 -6.19 -0.63 11.72
CA LYS A 3 -7.06 -0.60 10.54
C LYS A 3 -6.87 0.68 9.75
N ILE A 4 -6.74 0.54 8.43
CA ILE A 4 -6.72 1.65 7.50
C ILE A 4 -8.17 2.03 7.19
N ILE A 5 -8.47 3.32 7.23
CA ILE A 5 -9.82 3.84 6.99
C ILE A 5 -9.92 4.75 5.78
N ASP A 6 -8.78 5.18 5.23
CA ASP A 6 -8.76 5.95 4.00
C ASP A 6 -7.44 5.74 3.28
N ILE A 7 -7.47 5.81 1.96
CA ILE A 7 -6.27 5.66 1.11
C ILE A 7 -6.36 6.61 -0.08
N LYS A 8 -5.17 7.01 -0.56
CA LYS A 8 -5.04 7.76 -1.81
C LYS A 8 -3.80 7.27 -2.55
N THR A 9 -3.97 6.92 -3.82
CA THR A 9 -2.81 6.60 -4.65
C THR A 9 -2.10 7.87 -5.07
N MET A 10 -0.78 7.80 -5.09
CA MET A 10 0.09 8.91 -5.44
C MET A 10 0.99 8.48 -6.60
N GLU A 11 1.77 9.42 -7.11
CA GLU A 11 2.71 9.16 -8.19
C GLU A 11 3.81 8.17 -7.74
N GLU A 12 4.39 7.47 -8.71
CA GLU A 12 5.55 6.60 -8.49
C GLU A 12 5.28 5.45 -7.52
N TYR A 13 4.08 4.86 -7.59
CA TYR A 13 3.69 3.69 -6.76
C TYR A 13 3.70 3.99 -5.27
N LYS A 14 3.46 5.23 -4.90
CA LYS A 14 3.26 5.63 -3.51
C LYS A 14 1.79 5.62 -3.16
N ILE A 15 1.50 5.34 -1.90
CA ILE A 15 0.14 5.36 -1.39
C ILE A 15 0.11 6.09 -0.05
N TRP A 16 -0.86 6.99 0.09
CA TRP A 16 -1.13 7.64 1.35
C TRP A 16 -2.19 6.83 2.07
N VAL A 17 -1.98 6.56 3.35
CA VAL A 17 -2.94 5.81 4.18
C VAL A 17 -3.24 6.59 5.45
N LEU A 18 -4.49 6.48 5.91
CA LEU A 18 -4.94 6.99 7.19
C LEU A 18 -5.41 5.81 8.02
N PHE A 19 -4.83 5.66 9.20
CA PHE A 19 -5.22 4.61 10.15
C PHE A 19 -6.34 5.11 11.07
N HIS A 20 -7.06 4.18 11.69
CA HIS A 20 -8.24 4.49 12.51
C HIS A 20 -7.93 5.38 13.71
N ASP A 21 -6.69 5.41 14.16
CA ASP A 21 -6.27 6.25 15.29
C ASP A 21 -5.79 7.65 14.87
N GLY A 22 -5.93 7.98 13.59
CA GLY A 22 -5.53 9.28 13.06
C GLY A 22 -4.11 9.35 12.51
N TYR A 23 -3.33 8.27 12.63
CA TYR A 23 -1.98 8.23 12.09
C TYR A 23 -2.01 8.17 10.58
N THR A 24 -1.22 8.99 9.92
CA THR A 24 -1.10 8.97 8.46
C THR A 24 0.32 8.58 8.06
N LYS A 25 0.44 8.01 6.86
CA LYS A 25 1.72 7.55 6.37
C LYS A 25 1.69 7.51 4.85
N VAL A 26 2.80 7.90 4.22
CA VAL A 26 3.01 7.69 2.78
C VAL A 26 3.98 6.53 2.63
N ILE A 27 3.58 5.52 1.86
CA ILE A 27 4.37 4.31 1.67
C ILE A 27 4.73 4.18 0.20
N ASP A 28 6.00 4.02 -0.09
CA ASP A 28 6.49 3.73 -1.43
C ASP A 28 6.50 2.21 -1.62
N LEU A 29 5.64 1.72 -2.50
CA LEU A 29 5.49 0.29 -2.75
C LEU A 29 6.34 -0.23 -3.91
N ARG A 30 7.10 0.65 -4.57
CA ARG A 30 7.84 0.28 -5.79
C ARG A 30 8.70 -0.97 -5.61
N ASN A 31 9.40 -1.07 -4.48
CA ASN A 31 10.29 -2.20 -4.22
C ASN A 31 9.59 -3.44 -3.67
N LEU A 32 8.29 -3.32 -3.39
CA LEU A 32 7.48 -4.41 -2.83
C LEU A 32 6.57 -5.06 -3.86
N ILE A 33 6.54 -4.54 -5.08
CA ILE A 33 5.69 -5.05 -6.16
C ILE A 33 6.56 -5.36 -7.39
N GLY A 34 5.97 -6.07 -8.36
CA GLY A 34 6.64 -6.35 -9.62
C GLY A 34 7.06 -7.79 -9.80
N LYS A 35 6.73 -8.66 -8.84
CA LYS A 35 7.05 -10.09 -8.91
C LYS A 35 5.77 -10.90 -8.73
N GLY A 36 5.65 -12.01 -9.47
CA GLY A 36 4.48 -12.87 -9.36
C GLY A 36 3.19 -12.13 -9.64
N ILE A 37 2.18 -12.33 -8.78
CA ILE A 37 0.89 -11.69 -8.97
C ILE A 37 0.96 -10.16 -8.82
N SER A 38 1.92 -9.64 -8.07
CA SER A 38 2.07 -8.21 -7.90
C SER A 38 2.66 -7.51 -9.14
N LYS A 39 3.05 -8.26 -10.16
CA LYS A 39 3.56 -7.69 -11.40
C LYS A 39 2.53 -6.80 -12.11
N GLU A 40 1.24 -7.14 -11.99
CA GLU A 40 0.17 -6.32 -12.56
C GLU A 40 0.12 -4.92 -11.97
N LEU A 41 0.59 -4.76 -10.75
CA LEU A 41 0.60 -3.47 -10.05
C LEU A 41 1.58 -2.48 -10.65
N LEU A 42 2.50 -2.94 -11.51
CA LEU A 42 3.40 -2.04 -12.24
C LEU A 42 2.68 -1.24 -13.31
N ASP A 43 1.50 -1.71 -13.76
CA ASP A 43 0.61 -0.89 -14.58
C ASP A 43 -0.05 0.14 -13.67
N ILE A 44 0.22 1.41 -13.90
CA ILE A 44 -0.27 2.48 -13.03
C ILE A 44 -1.80 2.51 -12.96
N ASN A 45 -2.48 2.16 -14.04
CA ASN A 45 -3.94 2.10 -14.05
C ASN A 45 -4.46 0.98 -13.16
N TYR A 46 -3.76 -0.15 -13.13
CA TYR A 46 -4.12 -1.25 -12.26
C TYR A 46 -3.81 -0.93 -10.80
N PHE A 47 -2.66 -0.29 -10.57
CA PHE A 47 -2.24 0.15 -9.23
C PHE A 47 -3.33 1.00 -8.56
N LYS A 48 -3.98 1.86 -9.34
CA LYS A 48 -5.03 2.75 -8.83
C LYS A 48 -6.32 2.03 -8.44
N LEU A 49 -6.46 0.75 -8.74
CA LEU A 49 -7.65 -0.03 -8.39
C LEU A 49 -7.62 -0.55 -6.95
N VAL A 50 -6.61 -0.17 -6.18
CA VAL A 50 -6.47 -0.55 -4.78
C VAL A 50 -7.70 -0.14 -3.96
N LYS A 51 -8.09 -0.99 -3.03
CA LYS A 51 -9.19 -0.71 -2.10
C LYS A 51 -8.84 -1.19 -0.71
N ILE A 52 -9.56 -0.68 0.29
CA ILE A 52 -9.43 -1.15 1.66
C ILE A 52 -10.20 -2.46 1.77
N ASP A 53 -9.56 -3.50 2.30
CA ASP A 53 -10.20 -4.80 2.48
C ASP A 53 -10.97 -4.88 3.81
N ASN A 54 -11.65 -6.01 4.03
CA ASN A 54 -12.47 -6.19 5.24
C ASN A 54 -11.64 -6.25 6.53
N GLY A 55 -10.36 -6.53 6.43
CA GLY A 55 -9.47 -6.60 7.59
C GLY A 55 -8.78 -5.27 7.89
N GLY A 56 -9.06 -4.24 7.12
CA GLY A 56 -8.44 -2.93 7.31
C GLY A 56 -7.09 -2.77 6.63
N GLY A 57 -6.69 -3.73 5.79
CA GLY A 57 -5.53 -3.62 4.93
C GLY A 57 -5.91 -3.09 3.56
N ILE A 58 -5.04 -3.25 2.58
CA ILE A 58 -5.30 -2.82 1.21
C ILE A 58 -5.14 -4.01 0.26
N GLU A 59 -5.98 -4.06 -0.77
CA GLU A 59 -5.95 -5.14 -1.74
C GLU A 59 -6.24 -4.65 -3.14
N TRP A 60 -5.82 -5.45 -4.13
CA TRP A 60 -6.07 -5.23 -5.55
C TRP A 60 -6.99 -6.33 -6.09
N PRO A 61 -7.64 -6.11 -7.25
CA PRO A 61 -8.60 -7.08 -7.78
C PRO A 61 -8.04 -8.49 -8.02
N ASN A 62 -6.73 -8.62 -8.24
CA ASN A 62 -6.10 -9.93 -8.47
C ASN A 62 -5.85 -10.71 -7.18
N GLY A 63 -6.23 -10.17 -6.01
CA GLY A 63 -6.02 -10.83 -4.72
C GLY A 63 -4.74 -10.47 -4.01
N PHE A 64 -3.86 -9.70 -4.64
CA PHE A 64 -2.65 -9.22 -3.96
C PHE A 64 -3.03 -8.21 -2.89
N ASP A 65 -2.49 -8.35 -1.68
CA ASP A 65 -2.84 -7.49 -0.56
C ASP A 65 -1.65 -7.18 0.34
N PHE A 66 -1.83 -6.18 1.19
CA PHE A 66 -0.93 -5.87 2.28
C PHE A 66 -1.71 -5.80 3.58
N CYS A 67 -1.18 -6.49 4.60
CA CYS A 67 -1.71 -6.43 5.96
C CYS A 67 -1.53 -5.03 6.54
N PRO A 68 -2.52 -4.49 7.28
CA PRO A 68 -2.37 -3.15 7.86
C PRO A 68 -1.23 -3.06 8.87
N ASN A 69 -0.97 -4.12 9.62
CA ASN A 69 0.15 -4.11 10.56
C ASN A 69 1.49 -4.02 9.85
N TYR A 70 1.62 -4.72 8.73
CA TYR A 70 2.83 -4.65 7.92
C TYR A 70 3.08 -3.21 7.44
N LEU A 71 2.04 -2.57 6.93
CA LEU A 71 2.16 -1.20 6.42
C LEU A 71 2.44 -0.20 7.53
N ARG A 72 1.86 -0.41 8.72
CA ARG A 72 2.09 0.45 9.87
C ARG A 72 3.54 0.42 10.31
N ASP A 73 4.11 -0.79 10.36
CA ASP A 73 5.47 -1.01 10.85
C ASP A 73 6.53 -0.86 9.76
N PHE A 74 6.12 -0.80 8.49
CA PHE A 74 7.06 -0.73 7.37
C PHE A 74 7.91 0.54 7.45
N VAL A 75 9.22 0.36 7.46
CA VAL A 75 10.18 1.46 7.43
C VAL A 75 10.86 1.45 6.07
N GLN A 76 10.71 2.55 5.35
CA GLN A 76 11.42 2.69 4.08
C GLN A 76 12.88 3.01 4.36
N GLU A 77 13.76 2.21 3.78
CA GLU A 77 15.18 2.53 3.82
C GLU A 77 15.45 3.69 2.88
N GLU A 78 15.83 4.81 3.45
CA GLU A 78 16.41 5.88 2.67
C GLU A 78 17.86 5.51 2.41
N ILE A 79 18.21 5.42 1.15
CA ILE A 79 19.61 5.24 0.78
C ILE A 79 20.30 6.56 1.03
N LEU A 80 21.02 6.62 2.12
CA LEU A 80 21.88 7.77 2.40
C LEU A 80 23.19 7.54 1.66
N THR A 81 23.30 8.17 0.55
CA THR A 81 24.59 8.21 -0.16
C THR A 81 25.29 9.54 0.09
#